data_bc050978366cedcba2305d5920abf2cc
#
_entry.id   bc050978366cedcba2305d5920abf2cc
#
_cell.length_a   1.000
_cell.length_b   1.000
_cell.length_c   1.000
_cell.angle_alpha   90.00
_cell.angle_beta   90.00
_cell.angle_gamma   90.00
#
_symmetry.space_group_name_H-M   'P 1'
#
loop_
_entity.id
_entity.type
_entity.pdbx_description
1 polymer ?
#
loop_
_entity_poly.entity_id
_entity_poly.type
_entity_poly.pdbx_seq_one_letter_code
_entity_poly.pdbx_strand_id
1 'polypeptide(L)'
;VDANASTLWAKPLASLANGDVQWLSDHKAFVVVPRGDRAHGITLYAYESGVRIVGVIASLDELESRGEWGGAPTVTNVRDWALDTTNDLALGYLDVHERAGLVFGNHVLHGKLSEKARQRLVEEVAWRADAWEAALTGADRR
;
A
#
# COMPACT_ATOMS: atom_id res chain seq x y z
N VAL A 1 15.92 18.40 1.74
CA VAL A 1 14.71 17.95 1.31
C VAL A 1 14.39 16.66 1.84
N ASP A 2 15.06 15.90 1.71
CA ASP A 2 15.26 14.86 2.00
C ASP A 2 14.95 14.45 3.34
N ALA A 3 15.51 14.80 4.23
CA ALA A 3 15.22 14.47 5.53
C ALA A 3 13.84 14.70 5.88
N ASN A 4 13.27 15.33 5.03
CA ASN A 4 11.98 15.77 5.25
C ASN A 4 10.89 14.73 5.25
N ALA A 5 11.09 13.58 4.65
CA ALA A 5 10.09 12.54 4.69
C ALA A 5 9.84 12.09 6.12
N SER A 6 10.88 11.80 6.90
CA SER A 6 10.66 11.42 8.29
C SER A 6 10.04 12.56 9.10
N THR A 7 10.46 13.80 8.84
CA THR A 7 9.89 14.97 9.53
C THR A 7 8.42 15.18 9.18
N LEU A 8 8.08 15.10 7.90
CA LEU A 8 6.72 15.39 7.45
C LEU A 8 5.73 14.26 7.77
N TRP A 9 6.19 13.04 7.83
CA TRP A 9 5.33 11.88 7.97
C TRP A 9 5.38 11.20 9.34
N ALA A 10 6.36 11.52 10.17
CA ALA A 10 6.50 10.87 11.48
C ALA A 10 5.26 11.02 12.35
N LYS A 11 4.76 12.22 12.51
CA LYS A 11 3.61 12.50 13.36
C LYS A 11 2.29 11.95 12.78
N PRO A 12 2.00 12.14 11.49
CA PRO A 12 0.83 11.50 10.87
C PRO A 12 0.83 9.99 11.00
N LEU A 13 1.95 9.33 10.76
CA LEU A 13 2.05 7.89 10.87
C LEU A 13 1.92 7.42 12.33
N ALA A 14 2.55 8.10 13.25
CA ALA A 14 2.49 7.75 14.67
C ALA A 14 1.05 7.85 15.20
N SER A 15 0.30 8.83 14.74
CA SER A 15 -1.12 8.99 15.14
C SER A 15 -1.98 7.84 14.66
N LEU A 16 -1.70 7.32 13.46
CA LEU A 16 -2.46 6.19 12.91
C LEU A 16 -2.12 4.86 13.58
N ALA A 17 -0.87 4.69 13.96
CA ALA A 17 -0.36 3.43 14.47
C ALA A 17 -0.22 3.42 16.00
N ASN A 18 -0.84 4.36 16.70
CA ASN A 18 -0.72 4.50 18.15
C ASN A 18 0.74 4.58 18.60
N GLY A 19 1.58 5.21 17.79
CA GLY A 19 3.00 5.37 18.05
C GLY A 19 3.91 4.30 17.49
N ASP A 20 3.36 3.19 16.97
CA ASP A 20 4.15 2.05 16.48
C ASP A 20 4.54 2.22 15.02
N VAL A 21 5.47 3.11 14.75
CA VAL A 21 6.04 3.31 13.42
C VAL A 21 7.44 2.74 13.39
N GLN A 22 7.69 1.85 12.45
CA GLN A 22 9.01 1.28 12.26
C GLN A 22 9.72 1.98 11.10
N TRP A 23 10.68 2.83 11.42
CA TRP A 23 11.53 3.46 10.42
C TRP A 23 12.67 2.53 10.07
N LEU A 24 12.67 2.04 8.83
CA LEU A 24 13.71 1.13 8.34
C LEU A 24 14.92 1.91 7.82
N SER A 25 14.71 3.17 7.45
CA SER A 25 15.75 4.13 7.05
C SER A 25 15.11 5.52 7.08
N ASP A 26 15.86 6.55 6.72
CA ASP A 26 15.32 7.90 6.59
C ASP A 26 14.30 8.01 5.45
N HIS A 27 14.22 6.98 4.60
CA HIS A 27 13.41 7.00 3.40
C HIS A 27 12.37 5.88 3.34
N LYS A 28 12.25 5.08 4.39
CA LYS A 28 11.33 3.96 4.39
C LYS A 28 10.76 3.70 5.77
N ALA A 29 9.44 3.67 5.86
CA ALA A 29 8.75 3.38 7.11
C ALA A 29 7.69 2.31 6.91
N PHE A 30 7.42 1.55 7.95
CA PHE A 30 6.35 0.56 7.98
C PHE A 30 5.43 0.84 9.16
N VAL A 31 4.12 0.81 8.92
CA VAL A 31 3.12 0.94 9.97
C VAL A 31 1.99 -0.05 9.73
N VAL A 32 1.32 -0.45 10.80
CA VAL A 32 0.09 -1.24 10.72
C VAL A 32 -1.07 -0.31 11.02
N VAL A 33 -1.97 -0.16 10.08
CA VAL A 33 -3.10 0.76 10.17
C VAL A 33 -4.36 -0.02 10.54
N PRO A 34 -4.94 0.25 11.71
CA PRO A 34 -6.14 -0.47 12.14
C PRO A 34 -7.41 0.08 11.48
N ARG A 35 -8.39 -0.80 11.32
CA ARG A 35 -9.74 -0.43 10.89
C ARG A 35 -10.73 -1.38 11.55
N GLY A 36 -11.31 -0.97 12.67
CA GLY A 36 -12.15 -1.84 13.47
C GLY A 36 -11.31 -3.01 14.04
N ASP A 37 -11.75 -4.22 13.79
CA ASP A 37 -11.05 -5.43 14.20
C ASP A 37 -10.05 -5.93 13.15
N ARG A 38 -9.93 -5.24 12.03
CA ARG A 38 -8.99 -5.53 10.96
C ARG A 38 -7.82 -4.55 10.99
N ALA A 39 -6.76 -4.91 10.33
CA ALA A 39 -5.60 -4.03 10.19
C ALA A 39 -4.85 -4.38 8.90
N HIS A 40 -4.07 -3.43 8.39
CA HIS A 40 -3.28 -3.67 7.19
C HIS A 40 -1.94 -2.96 7.29
N GLY A 41 -0.88 -3.67 6.93
CA GLY A 41 0.47 -3.11 6.93
C GLY A 41 0.70 -2.22 5.71
N ILE A 42 1.29 -1.07 5.94
CA ILE A 42 1.61 -0.10 4.90
C ILE A 42 3.10 0.20 4.94
N THR A 43 3.71 0.22 3.76
CA THR A 43 5.09 0.69 3.61
C THR A 43 5.05 2.04 2.90
N LEU A 44 5.78 2.99 3.45
CA LEU A 44 5.95 4.31 2.86
C LEU A 44 7.38 4.44 2.37
N TYR A 45 7.53 4.76 1.09
CA TYR A 45 8.83 5.01 0.48
C TYR A 45 8.93 6.49 0.14
N ALA A 46 9.98 7.14 0.63
CA ALA A 46 10.20 8.55 0.36
C ALA A 46 11.17 8.74 -0.80
N TYR A 47 10.82 9.65 -1.67
CA TYR A 47 11.65 10.07 -2.78
C TYR A 47 11.88 11.57 -2.69
N GLU A 48 12.72 12.09 -3.54
CA GLU A 48 13.00 13.52 -3.57
C GLU A 48 11.74 14.34 -3.84
N SER A 49 10.90 13.88 -4.76
CA SER A 49 9.72 14.61 -5.20
C SER A 49 8.44 14.26 -4.44
N GLY A 50 8.40 13.14 -3.75
CA GLY A 50 7.17 12.71 -3.10
C GLY A 50 7.33 11.41 -2.33
N VAL A 51 6.21 10.81 -1.98
CA VAL A 51 6.18 9.52 -1.29
C VAL A 51 5.31 8.54 -2.06
N ARG A 52 5.66 7.27 -1.97
CA ARG A 52 4.86 6.17 -2.45
C ARG A 52 4.35 5.39 -1.23
N ILE A 53 3.06 5.23 -1.15
CA ILE A 53 2.38 4.56 -0.05
C ILE A 53 1.83 3.24 -0.60
N VAL A 54 2.23 2.11 -0.04
CA VAL A 54 1.96 0.80 -0.62
C VAL A 54 1.47 -0.17 0.44
N GLY A 55 0.39 -0.89 0.12
CA GLY A 55 -0.06 -2.04 0.91
C GLY A 55 0.01 -3.30 0.08
N VAL A 56 0.59 -4.36 0.62
CA VAL A 56 0.63 -5.66 -0.05
C VAL A 56 -0.75 -6.31 0.08
N ILE A 57 -1.26 -6.83 -1.04
CA ILE A 57 -2.56 -7.50 -1.08
C ILE A 57 -2.40 -9.00 -0.93
N ALA A 58 -1.56 -9.61 -1.74
CA ALA A 58 -1.40 -11.07 -1.76
C ALA A 58 -0.14 -11.46 -2.49
N SER A 59 0.46 -12.58 -2.08
CA SER A 59 1.53 -13.20 -2.86
C SER A 59 0.93 -13.89 -4.08
N LEU A 60 1.76 -14.24 -5.05
CA LEU A 60 1.30 -14.99 -6.22
C LEU A 60 0.72 -16.34 -5.81
N ASP A 61 1.32 -17.00 -4.83
CA ASP A 61 0.84 -18.29 -4.34
C ASP A 61 -0.58 -18.18 -3.76
N GLU A 62 -0.88 -17.10 -3.05
CA GLU A 62 -2.19 -16.87 -2.48
C GLU A 62 -3.27 -16.61 -3.56
N LEU A 63 -2.84 -16.14 -4.72
CA LEU A 63 -3.76 -15.85 -5.84
C LEU A 63 -4.01 -17.04 -6.75
N GLU A 64 -3.31 -18.14 -6.55
CA GLU A 64 -3.34 -19.30 -7.44
C GLU A 64 -4.74 -19.82 -7.71
N SER A 65 -5.63 -19.77 -6.76
CA SER A 65 -6.97 -20.30 -6.89
C SER A 65 -7.95 -19.41 -7.66
N ARG A 66 -7.58 -18.19 -7.99
CA ARG A 66 -8.56 -17.27 -8.61
C ARG A 66 -8.91 -17.58 -10.04
N GLY A 67 -7.96 -18.01 -10.84
CA GLY A 67 -8.22 -18.40 -12.22
C GLY A 67 -8.56 -17.26 -13.20
N GLU A 68 -8.41 -16.02 -12.79
CA GLU A 68 -8.75 -14.86 -13.62
C GLU A 68 -7.57 -14.30 -14.40
N TRP A 69 -6.47 -15.00 -14.39
CA TRP A 69 -5.18 -14.50 -14.89
C TRP A 69 -4.81 -15.05 -16.26
N GLY A 70 -5.73 -15.80 -16.88
CA GLY A 70 -5.43 -16.46 -18.13
C GLY A 70 -4.61 -17.74 -17.93
N GLY A 71 -4.77 -18.41 -16.79
CA GLY A 71 -4.04 -19.62 -16.43
C GLY A 71 -3.53 -19.53 -15.00
N ALA A 72 -2.51 -20.29 -14.66
CA ALA A 72 -1.87 -20.20 -13.36
C ALA A 72 -1.26 -18.79 -13.19
N PRO A 73 -1.36 -18.17 -12.02
CA PRO A 73 -0.85 -16.81 -11.84
C PRO A 73 0.67 -16.78 -11.98
N THR A 74 1.14 -15.86 -12.82
CA THR A 74 2.54 -15.53 -12.98
C THR A 74 2.68 -14.04 -12.78
N VAL A 75 3.90 -13.57 -12.57
CA VAL A 75 4.14 -12.11 -12.47
C VAL A 75 3.54 -11.38 -13.67
N THR A 76 3.72 -11.91 -14.87
CA THR A 76 3.21 -11.29 -16.09
C THR A 76 1.69 -11.27 -16.13
N ASN A 77 1.03 -12.39 -15.85
CA ASN A 77 -0.43 -12.48 -15.89
C ASN A 77 -1.08 -11.53 -14.87
N VAL A 78 -0.57 -11.51 -13.66
CA VAL A 78 -1.11 -10.67 -12.61
C VAL A 78 -0.83 -9.19 -12.90
N ARG A 79 0.33 -8.90 -13.47
CA ARG A 79 0.68 -7.53 -13.86
C ARG A 79 -0.24 -7.00 -14.96
N ASP A 80 -0.57 -7.82 -15.97
CA ASP A 80 -1.50 -7.44 -17.02
C ASP A 80 -2.89 -7.15 -16.44
N TRP A 81 -3.36 -8.03 -15.57
CA TRP A 81 -4.63 -7.83 -14.87
C TRP A 81 -4.60 -6.54 -14.01
N ALA A 82 -3.51 -6.33 -13.30
CA ALA A 82 -3.36 -5.15 -12.45
C ALA A 82 -3.37 -3.86 -13.26
N LEU A 83 -2.72 -3.85 -14.42
CA LEU A 83 -2.71 -2.70 -15.31
C LEU A 83 -4.11 -2.42 -15.84
N ASP A 84 -4.82 -3.42 -16.32
CA ASP A 84 -6.17 -3.25 -16.83
C ASP A 84 -7.12 -2.78 -15.74
N THR A 85 -7.01 -3.36 -14.55
CA THR A 85 -7.87 -2.99 -13.43
C THR A 85 -7.56 -1.57 -12.96
N THR A 86 -6.29 -1.18 -12.93
CA THR A 86 -5.87 0.16 -12.54
C THR A 86 -6.51 1.24 -13.42
N ASN A 87 -6.69 0.96 -14.69
CA ASN A 87 -7.33 1.91 -15.60
C ASN A 87 -8.77 2.26 -15.20
N ASP A 88 -9.42 1.39 -14.43
CA ASP A 88 -10.79 1.59 -13.97
C ASP A 88 -10.86 2.17 -12.56
N LEU A 89 -9.73 2.35 -11.89
CA LEU A 89 -9.69 2.87 -10.52
C LEU A 89 -9.69 4.40 -10.53
N ALA A 90 -10.48 4.98 -9.65
CA ALA A 90 -10.52 6.43 -9.47
C ALA A 90 -9.26 6.96 -8.77
N LEU A 91 -8.70 6.16 -7.86
CA LEU A 91 -7.54 6.54 -7.05
C LEU A 91 -6.60 5.36 -6.91
N GLY A 92 -5.30 5.67 -6.93
CA GLY A 92 -4.28 4.66 -6.69
C GLY A 92 -4.05 3.75 -7.88
N TYR A 93 -3.30 2.70 -7.64
CA TYR A 93 -2.94 1.74 -8.68
C TYR A 93 -2.71 0.36 -8.07
N LEU A 94 -2.85 -0.66 -8.90
CA LEU A 94 -2.44 -2.01 -8.60
C LEU A 94 -1.18 -2.32 -9.39
N ASP A 95 -0.25 -3.03 -8.79
CA ASP A 95 0.99 -3.44 -9.46
C ASP A 95 1.47 -4.76 -8.87
N VAL A 96 2.46 -5.37 -9.49
CA VAL A 96 3.05 -6.61 -9.03
C VAL A 96 4.53 -6.41 -8.76
N HIS A 97 4.91 -6.69 -7.53
CA HIS A 97 6.30 -6.68 -7.12
C HIS A 97 6.80 -8.13 -7.08
N GLU A 98 7.97 -8.39 -7.63
CA GLU A 98 8.48 -9.77 -7.77
C GLU A 98 8.52 -10.54 -6.45
N ARG A 99 8.83 -9.87 -5.35
CA ARG A 99 8.92 -10.51 -4.04
C ARG A 99 7.67 -10.35 -3.21
N ALA A 100 7.09 -9.17 -3.24
CA ALA A 100 5.93 -8.86 -2.40
C ALA A 100 4.62 -9.41 -2.96
N GLY A 101 4.54 -9.58 -4.28
CA GLY A 101 3.31 -9.99 -4.95
C GLY A 101 2.47 -8.79 -5.40
N LEU A 102 1.16 -8.95 -5.36
CA LEU A 102 0.22 -7.91 -5.77
C LEU A 102 0.13 -6.84 -4.68
N VAL A 103 0.22 -5.59 -5.08
CA VAL A 103 0.17 -4.44 -4.18
C VAL A 103 -0.85 -3.40 -4.67
N PHE A 104 -1.41 -2.66 -3.73
CA PHE A 104 -2.16 -1.44 -4.01
C PHE A 104 -1.36 -0.26 -3.47
N GLY A 105 -1.23 0.78 -4.25
CA GLY A 105 -0.43 1.92 -3.85
C GLY A 105 -0.96 3.25 -4.35
N ASN A 106 -0.38 4.31 -3.84
CA ASN A 106 -0.60 5.66 -4.29
C ASN A 106 0.70 6.44 -4.21
N HIS A 107 0.94 7.29 -5.18
CA HIS A 107 2.11 8.15 -5.23
C HIS A 107 1.66 9.60 -5.08
N VAL A 108 2.21 10.27 -4.09
CA VAL A 108 1.80 11.62 -3.74
C VAL A 108 3.04 12.51 -3.72
N LEU A 109 2.94 13.68 -4.36
CA LEU A 109 4.02 14.66 -4.31
C LEU A 109 4.12 15.26 -2.90
N HIS A 110 5.32 15.65 -2.51
CA HIS A 110 5.51 16.42 -1.31
C HIS A 110 4.85 17.77 -1.52
N GLY A 111 3.80 18.03 -0.97
CA GLY A 111 3.11 19.27 -1.15
C GLY A 111 2.80 19.89 0.20
N LYS A 112 1.97 20.92 0.17
CA LYS A 112 1.48 21.55 1.37
C LYS A 112 0.29 20.77 1.93
N LEU A 113 0.48 19.48 2.12
CA LEU A 113 -0.54 18.66 2.73
C LEU A 113 -0.54 18.84 4.23
N SER A 114 -1.73 18.97 4.81
CA SER A 114 -1.86 19.01 6.25
C SER A 114 -1.53 17.66 6.84
N GLU A 115 -1.25 17.62 8.13
CA GLU A 115 -1.06 16.37 8.84
C GLU A 115 -2.26 15.44 8.68
N LYS A 116 -3.47 16.00 8.75
CA LYS A 116 -4.71 15.23 8.61
C LYS A 116 -4.87 14.66 7.20
N ALA A 117 -4.48 15.40 6.18
CA ALA A 117 -4.51 14.91 4.80
C ALA A 117 -3.53 13.76 4.60
N ARG A 118 -2.35 13.82 5.22
CA ARG A 118 -1.39 12.73 5.18
C ARG A 118 -1.91 11.48 5.86
N GLN A 119 -2.52 11.63 7.03
CA GLN A 119 -3.17 10.51 7.72
C GLN A 119 -4.22 9.86 6.84
N ARG A 120 -5.05 10.67 6.20
CA ARG A 120 -6.14 10.20 5.34
C ARG A 120 -5.60 9.41 4.15
N LEU A 121 -4.53 9.86 3.54
CA LEU A 121 -3.91 9.15 2.42
C LEU A 121 -3.41 7.77 2.82
N VAL A 122 -2.76 7.66 3.96
CA VAL A 122 -2.28 6.37 4.46
C VAL A 122 -3.46 5.45 4.79
N GLU A 123 -4.48 5.97 5.45
CA GLU A 123 -5.70 5.20 5.74
C GLU A 123 -6.37 4.68 4.47
N GLU A 124 -6.50 5.53 3.46
CA GLU A 124 -7.13 5.14 2.19
C GLU A 124 -6.37 3.99 1.53
N VAL A 125 -5.06 4.06 1.49
CA VAL A 125 -4.26 2.97 0.90
C VAL A 125 -4.42 1.69 1.73
N ALA A 126 -4.36 1.79 3.05
CA ALA A 126 -4.50 0.64 3.93
C ALA A 126 -5.86 -0.04 3.78
N TRP A 127 -6.92 0.75 3.77
CA TRP A 127 -8.28 0.22 3.70
C TRP A 127 -8.59 -0.38 2.34
N ARG A 128 -8.08 0.21 1.26
CA ARG A 128 -8.25 -0.33 -0.08
C ARG A 128 -7.45 -1.60 -0.28
N ALA A 129 -6.20 -1.64 0.20
CA ALA A 129 -5.40 -2.85 0.14
C ALA A 129 -6.05 -3.98 0.94
N ASP A 130 -6.58 -3.67 2.11
CA ASP A 130 -7.30 -4.64 2.94
C ASP A 130 -8.56 -5.16 2.25
N ALA A 131 -9.32 -4.28 1.60
CA ALA A 131 -10.51 -4.67 0.85
C ALA A 131 -10.16 -5.58 -0.32
N TRP A 132 -9.07 -5.30 -1.04
CA TRP A 132 -8.58 -6.16 -2.11
C TRP A 132 -8.14 -7.51 -1.57
N GLU A 133 -7.44 -7.53 -0.45
CA GLU A 133 -7.02 -8.78 0.17
C GLU A 133 -8.22 -9.65 0.53
N ALA A 134 -9.22 -9.08 1.16
CA ALA A 134 -10.45 -9.79 1.52
C ALA A 134 -11.16 -10.33 0.26
N ALA A 135 -11.26 -9.52 -0.78
CA ALA A 135 -11.95 -9.90 -2.01
C ALA A 135 -11.19 -10.99 -2.78
N LEU A 136 -9.87 -10.93 -2.80
CA LEU A 136 -9.05 -11.83 -3.59
C LEU A 136 -8.62 -13.09 -2.85
N THR A 137 -8.42 -13.02 -1.56
CA THR A 137 -7.91 -14.16 -0.79
C THR A 137 -8.90 -14.65 0.26
N GLY A 138 -9.87 -13.83 0.65
CA GLY A 138 -10.79 -14.16 1.74
C GLY A 138 -10.14 -14.11 3.12
N ALA A 139 -8.94 -13.55 3.24
CA ALA A 139 -8.18 -13.56 4.47
C ALA A 139 -7.81 -12.14 4.94
N ASP A 140 -7.29 -12.04 6.15
CA ASP A 140 -6.74 -10.82 6.71
C ASP A 140 -5.39 -11.16 7.32
N ARG A 141 -4.36 -11.19 6.49
CA ARG A 141 -3.01 -11.62 6.89
C ARG A 141 -2.00 -10.48 6.93
N ARG A 142 -2.36 -9.31 6.44
CA ARG A 142 -1.43 -8.20 6.24
C ARG A 142 -1.81 -6.92 6.94
#